data_c72045a4d8abb81d99715213beb76158
#
_entry.id   c72045a4d8abb81d99715213beb76158
#
_cell.length_a   1.000
_cell.length_b   1.000
_cell.length_c   1.000
_cell.angle_alpha   90.00
_cell.angle_beta   90.00
_cell.angle_gamma   90.00
#
_symmetry.space_group_name_H-M   'P 1'
#
loop_
_entity.id
_entity.type
_entity.pdbx_description
1 polymer ?
#
loop_
_entity_poly.entity_id
_entity_poly.type
_entity_poly.pdbx_seq_one_letter_code
_entity_poly.pdbx_strand_id
1 'polypeptide(L)'
;IILDAPTPGIFKYRINCKPISGERNLKNNSKEFYIEVLDAKKKVLIYALSPHPDISAIKDALQSNKNYEVKISFNGETIQNIESYSFVIFHQLPGTGSNITGMISKLDALKLPRMFIIGNQTDIITFNNSQNIIKILGNNKNLNDAQALVVPNFNAFILSENLINHLSQYPPLSVPFGNYIVDPTANYLLYQKIGKIDTKYPLWIFNEASGIKTSVL
;
A
#
# COMPACT_ATOMS: atom_id res chain seq x y z
N ILE A 1 8.14 6.98 27.80
CA ILE A 1 9.40 6.18 27.89
C ILE A 1 9.54 5.51 26.54
N ILE A 2 10.64 5.74 25.85
CA ILE A 2 11.01 5.06 24.61
C ILE A 2 12.00 3.96 25.03
N LEU A 3 11.74 2.72 24.60
CA LEU A 3 12.63 1.59 24.85
C LEU A 3 13.20 1.16 23.50
N ASP A 4 14.52 1.12 23.40
CA ASP A 4 15.20 0.53 22.25
C ASP A 4 15.27 -0.98 22.41
N ALA A 5 14.90 -1.71 21.37
CA ALA A 5 14.97 -3.15 21.30
C ALA A 5 16.09 -3.54 20.32
N PRO A 6 17.31 -3.79 20.78
CA PRO A 6 18.48 -3.95 19.91
C PRO A 6 18.51 -5.30 19.17
N THR A 7 17.83 -6.30 19.69
CA THR A 7 17.80 -7.66 19.13
C THR A 7 16.40 -8.26 19.19
N PRO A 8 16.07 -9.19 18.28
CA PRO A 8 14.83 -9.94 18.35
C PRO A 8 14.77 -10.86 19.56
N GLY A 9 13.57 -11.09 20.05
CA GLY A 9 13.35 -11.99 21.19
C GLY A 9 12.26 -11.50 22.13
N ILE A 10 12.01 -12.26 23.19
CA ILE A 10 11.06 -11.90 24.23
C ILE A 10 11.83 -11.26 25.39
N PHE A 11 11.54 -10.01 25.65
CA PHE A 11 12.15 -9.23 26.73
C PHE A 11 11.17 -9.02 27.87
N LYS A 12 11.65 -9.27 29.07
CA LYS A 12 10.91 -8.97 30.29
C LYS A 12 11.30 -7.58 30.79
N TYR A 13 10.32 -6.71 30.92
CA TYR A 13 10.49 -5.38 31.48
C TYR A 13 9.81 -5.27 32.83
N ARG A 14 10.39 -4.46 33.72
CA ARG A 14 9.80 -4.10 34.99
C ARG A 14 9.76 -2.59 35.14
N ILE A 15 8.57 -2.03 35.32
CA ILE A 15 8.38 -0.63 35.67
C ILE A 15 8.27 -0.54 37.18
N ASN A 16 9.08 0.33 37.78
CA ASN A 16 9.02 0.64 39.19
C ASN A 16 8.70 2.12 39.39
N CYS A 17 7.70 2.40 40.16
CA CYS A 17 7.39 3.76 40.63
C CYS A 17 8.05 3.97 42.00
N LYS A 18 8.65 5.14 42.20
CA LYS A 18 9.20 5.46 43.53
C LYS A 18 8.04 5.66 44.49
N PRO A 19 8.13 5.06 45.73
CA PRO A 19 7.13 5.28 46.76
C PRO A 19 7.04 6.76 47.14
N ILE A 20 5.85 7.20 47.45
CA ILE A 20 5.61 8.54 48.03
C ILE A 20 5.43 8.43 49.53
N SER A 21 5.75 9.51 50.26
CA SER A 21 5.60 9.53 51.73
C SER A 21 4.15 9.27 52.13
N GLY A 22 3.92 8.29 53.02
CA GLY A 22 2.58 7.93 53.49
C GLY A 22 1.86 6.86 52.63
N GLU A 23 2.48 6.33 51.61
CA GLU A 23 1.93 5.25 50.80
C GLU A 23 1.80 3.95 51.60
N ARG A 24 0.57 3.41 51.68
CA ARG A 24 0.29 2.19 52.47
C ARG A 24 0.51 0.88 51.70
N ASN A 25 0.47 0.94 50.35
CA ASN A 25 0.60 -0.25 49.49
C ASN A 25 1.74 -0.07 48.50
N LEU A 26 2.86 -0.72 48.79
CA LEU A 26 4.06 -0.69 47.92
C LEU A 26 4.08 -1.78 46.85
N LYS A 27 3.13 -2.76 46.90
CA LYS A 27 3.10 -3.88 45.96
C LYS A 27 2.65 -3.46 44.55
N ASN A 28 1.89 -2.40 44.44
CA ASN A 28 1.41 -1.86 43.16
C ASN A 28 2.44 -0.94 42.47
N ASN A 29 3.55 -0.62 43.15
CA ASN A 29 4.61 0.24 42.61
C ASN A 29 5.54 -0.47 41.63
N SER A 30 5.33 -1.76 41.39
CA SER A 30 6.12 -2.54 40.43
C SER A 30 5.17 -3.37 39.57
N LYS A 31 5.39 -3.29 38.26
CA LYS A 31 4.68 -4.13 37.27
C LYS A 31 5.64 -4.69 36.25
N GLU A 32 5.52 -5.99 36.04
CA GLU A 32 6.26 -6.70 34.99
C GLU A 32 5.38 -6.90 33.77
N PHE A 33 5.99 -6.81 32.60
CA PHE A 33 5.36 -7.12 31.31
C PHE A 33 6.40 -7.66 30.33
N TYR A 34 5.93 -8.34 29.29
CA TYR A 34 6.77 -8.92 28.27
C TYR A 34 6.51 -8.20 26.94
N ILE A 35 7.59 -7.94 26.20
CA ILE A 35 7.53 -7.42 24.82
C ILE A 35 8.24 -8.42 23.95
N GLU A 36 7.54 -8.89 22.92
CA GLU A 36 8.14 -9.67 21.85
C GLU A 36 8.65 -8.72 20.76
N VAL A 37 9.95 -8.79 20.50
CA VAL A 37 10.62 -8.06 19.43
C VAL A 37 10.81 -9.02 18.27
N LEU A 38 10.11 -8.74 17.17
CA LEU A 38 10.18 -9.58 15.97
C LEU A 38 11.36 -9.15 15.08
N ASP A 39 12.09 -10.11 14.55
CA ASP A 39 13.30 -9.90 13.72
C ASP A 39 13.00 -9.57 12.25
N ALA A 40 11.77 -9.60 11.83
CA ALA A 40 11.52 -9.53 10.40
C ALA A 40 11.04 -8.14 9.96
N LYS A 41 11.90 -7.39 9.32
CA LYS A 41 11.44 -6.32 8.43
C LYS A 41 10.47 -6.90 7.42
N LYS A 42 9.33 -6.26 7.24
CA LYS A 42 8.38 -6.63 6.20
C LYS A 42 9.01 -6.30 4.85
N LYS A 43 9.22 -7.33 4.02
CA LYS A 43 9.80 -7.14 2.70
C LYS A 43 8.71 -6.71 1.72
N VAL A 44 8.94 -5.62 1.01
CA VAL A 44 8.08 -5.09 -0.05
C VAL A 44 8.81 -5.21 -1.38
N LEU A 45 8.17 -5.83 -2.36
CA LEU A 45 8.67 -5.86 -3.71
C LEU A 45 7.99 -4.75 -4.53
N ILE A 46 8.78 -3.89 -5.17
CA ILE A 46 8.30 -3.03 -6.25
C ILE A 46 8.72 -3.71 -7.56
N TYR A 47 7.74 -4.26 -8.27
CA TYR A 47 7.95 -4.88 -9.57
C TYR A 47 7.44 -3.94 -10.65
N ALA A 48 8.36 -3.37 -11.42
CA ALA A 48 8.08 -2.27 -12.33
C ALA A 48 8.29 -2.68 -13.79
N LEU A 49 7.54 -2.05 -14.70
CA LEU A 49 7.74 -2.25 -16.14
C LEU A 49 9.11 -1.73 -16.58
N SER A 50 9.45 -0.53 -16.13
CA SER A 50 10.70 0.18 -16.47
C SER A 50 11.11 1.13 -15.34
N PRO A 51 12.34 1.65 -15.32
CA PRO A 51 12.74 2.68 -14.38
C PRO A 51 11.84 3.93 -14.46
N HIS A 52 11.42 4.44 -13.30
CA HIS A 52 10.57 5.63 -13.18
C HIS A 52 10.87 6.38 -11.88
N PRO A 53 10.78 7.73 -11.85
CA PRO A 53 11.01 8.52 -10.63
C PRO A 53 10.12 8.12 -9.45
N ASP A 54 8.87 7.74 -9.71
CA ASP A 54 7.91 7.31 -8.68
C ASP A 54 8.43 6.12 -7.86
N ILE A 55 9.19 5.22 -8.50
CA ILE A 55 9.73 4.02 -7.83
C ILE A 55 10.68 4.43 -6.70
N SER A 56 11.53 5.43 -6.94
CA SER A 56 12.43 5.96 -5.91
C SER A 56 11.64 6.64 -4.80
N ALA A 57 10.64 7.46 -5.15
CA ALA A 57 9.80 8.14 -4.17
C ALA A 57 9.03 7.15 -3.28
N ILE A 58 8.44 6.11 -3.88
CA ILE A 58 7.73 5.05 -3.13
C ILE A 58 8.70 4.28 -2.23
N LYS A 59 9.88 3.93 -2.75
CA LYS A 59 10.90 3.24 -1.97
C LYS A 59 11.32 4.07 -0.77
N ASP A 60 11.64 5.36 -0.97
CA ASP A 60 12.11 6.25 0.09
C ASP A 60 11.01 6.46 1.14
N ALA A 61 9.77 6.63 0.71
CA ALA A 61 8.62 6.74 1.61
C ALA A 61 8.44 5.47 2.46
N LEU A 62 8.55 4.28 1.88
CA LEU A 62 8.43 3.03 2.63
C LEU A 62 9.62 2.81 3.56
N GLN A 63 10.85 3.08 3.11
CA GLN A 63 12.07 2.88 3.90
C GLN A 63 12.27 3.93 5.00
N SER A 64 11.52 5.04 4.98
CA SER A 64 11.48 5.97 6.12
C SER A 64 11.00 5.28 7.41
N ASN A 65 10.21 4.22 7.28
CA ASN A 65 9.87 3.31 8.37
C ASN A 65 10.86 2.14 8.42
N LYS A 66 11.62 2.04 9.51
CA LYS A 66 12.66 1.02 9.72
C LYS A 66 12.14 -0.43 9.65
N ASN A 67 10.83 -0.63 9.75
CA ASN A 67 10.21 -1.96 9.69
C ASN A 67 10.01 -2.49 8.27
N TYR A 68 10.33 -1.71 7.24
CA TYR A 68 10.24 -2.15 5.86
C TYR A 68 11.61 -2.28 5.20
N GLU A 69 11.74 -3.33 4.40
CA GLU A 69 12.82 -3.56 3.46
C GLU A 69 12.23 -3.57 2.04
N VAL A 70 12.69 -2.68 1.17
CA VAL A 70 12.13 -2.55 -0.18
C VAL A 70 13.13 -3.06 -1.19
N LYS A 71 12.70 -4.02 -2.02
CA LYS A 71 13.42 -4.50 -3.19
C LYS A 71 12.73 -4.02 -4.46
N ILE A 72 13.51 -3.55 -5.41
CA ILE A 72 13.05 -3.18 -6.75
C ILE A 72 13.49 -4.27 -7.72
N SER A 73 12.60 -4.66 -8.62
CA SER A 73 12.91 -5.53 -9.76
C SER A 73 12.11 -5.05 -10.96
N PHE A 74 12.64 -5.31 -12.15
CA PHE A 74 12.03 -4.87 -13.40
C PHE A 74 11.48 -6.05 -14.20
N ASN A 75 10.58 -5.72 -15.12
CA ASN A 75 9.98 -6.71 -16.03
C ASN A 75 11.07 -7.51 -16.76
N GLY A 76 10.90 -8.84 -16.80
CA GLY A 76 11.88 -9.76 -17.34
C GLY A 76 12.90 -10.31 -16.34
N GLU A 77 13.03 -9.72 -15.17
CA GLU A 77 13.87 -10.25 -14.09
C GLU A 77 13.17 -11.41 -13.36
N THR A 78 13.96 -12.42 -12.99
CA THR A 78 13.46 -13.53 -12.18
C THR A 78 13.34 -13.14 -10.72
N ILE A 79 12.13 -13.17 -10.18
CA ILE A 79 11.88 -12.97 -8.76
C ILE A 79 12.05 -14.30 -8.03
N GLN A 80 13.09 -14.36 -7.19
CA GLN A 80 13.32 -15.51 -6.31
C GLN A 80 12.62 -15.31 -4.96
N ASN A 81 12.17 -16.41 -4.36
CA ASN A 81 11.60 -16.44 -3.01
C ASN A 81 10.47 -15.42 -2.83
N ILE A 82 9.51 -15.39 -3.76
CA ILE A 82 8.36 -14.46 -3.72
C ILE A 82 7.58 -14.58 -2.41
N GLU A 83 7.58 -15.75 -1.79
CA GLU A 83 6.98 -16.05 -0.49
C GLU A 83 7.61 -15.30 0.68
N SER A 84 8.81 -14.78 0.52
CA SER A 84 9.48 -13.98 1.56
C SER A 84 8.96 -12.53 1.64
N TYR A 85 8.19 -12.09 0.64
CA TYR A 85 7.62 -10.75 0.61
C TYR A 85 6.28 -10.70 1.35
N SER A 86 6.02 -9.57 1.99
CA SER A 86 4.76 -9.28 2.67
C SER A 86 3.80 -8.47 1.80
N PHE A 87 4.30 -7.84 0.75
CA PHE A 87 3.52 -6.98 -0.14
C PHE A 87 4.22 -6.79 -1.49
N VAL A 88 3.43 -6.73 -2.57
CA VAL A 88 3.95 -6.51 -3.93
C VAL A 88 3.28 -5.30 -4.56
N ILE A 89 4.08 -4.37 -5.08
CA ILE A 89 3.62 -3.21 -5.85
C ILE A 89 3.98 -3.44 -7.31
N PHE A 90 2.98 -3.50 -8.17
CA PHE A 90 3.14 -3.50 -9.61
C PHE A 90 3.11 -2.07 -10.12
N HIS A 91 4.23 -1.56 -10.62
CA HIS A 91 4.31 -0.21 -11.17
C HIS A 91 4.25 -0.25 -12.69
N GLN A 92 3.17 0.27 -13.26
CA GLN A 92 2.85 0.24 -14.69
C GLN A 92 2.82 -1.18 -15.32
N LEU A 93 2.68 -2.21 -14.50
CA LEU A 93 2.48 -3.59 -14.93
C LEU A 93 1.01 -4.01 -14.76
N PRO A 94 0.50 -4.85 -15.71
CA PRO A 94 1.16 -5.33 -16.92
C PRO A 94 1.31 -4.22 -17.97
N GLY A 95 2.44 -4.20 -18.65
CA GLY A 95 2.67 -3.33 -19.81
C GLY A 95 2.60 -4.13 -21.11
N THR A 96 2.65 -3.43 -22.25
CA THR A 96 2.63 -4.08 -23.56
C THR A 96 3.77 -5.09 -23.68
N GLY A 97 3.42 -6.34 -24.01
CA GLY A 97 4.38 -7.45 -24.15
C GLY A 97 4.91 -8.04 -22.83
N SER A 98 4.47 -7.53 -21.67
CA SER A 98 4.80 -8.14 -20.38
C SER A 98 3.84 -9.29 -20.06
N ASN A 99 4.35 -10.30 -19.37
CA ASN A 99 3.53 -11.41 -18.87
C ASN A 99 3.73 -11.56 -17.35
N ILE A 100 2.72 -11.14 -16.59
CA ILE A 100 2.71 -11.28 -15.13
C ILE A 100 1.76 -12.37 -14.64
N THR A 101 1.12 -13.12 -15.54
CA THR A 101 0.09 -14.13 -15.18
C THR A 101 0.63 -15.17 -14.21
N GLY A 102 1.82 -15.72 -14.49
CA GLY A 102 2.44 -16.70 -13.61
C GLY A 102 2.79 -16.13 -12.22
N MET A 103 3.13 -14.86 -12.15
CA MET A 103 3.38 -14.18 -10.90
C MET A 103 2.08 -13.97 -10.14
N ILE A 104 1.03 -13.46 -10.79
CA ILE A 104 -0.31 -13.29 -10.18
C ILE A 104 -0.80 -14.61 -9.59
N SER A 105 -0.70 -15.73 -10.35
CA SER A 105 -1.12 -17.05 -9.85
C SER A 105 -0.36 -17.48 -8.58
N LYS A 106 0.95 -17.18 -8.50
CA LYS A 106 1.73 -17.44 -7.28
C LYS A 106 1.30 -16.57 -6.11
N LEU A 107 1.05 -15.27 -6.35
CA LEU A 107 0.57 -14.34 -5.33
C LEU A 107 -0.82 -14.76 -4.81
N ASP A 108 -1.69 -15.26 -5.69
CA ASP A 108 -3.01 -15.77 -5.32
C ASP A 108 -2.90 -17.01 -4.41
N ALA A 109 -2.05 -17.97 -4.79
CA ALA A 109 -1.82 -19.18 -4.00
C ALA A 109 -1.27 -18.86 -2.59
N LEU A 110 -0.41 -17.84 -2.49
CA LEU A 110 0.20 -17.39 -1.24
C LEU A 110 -0.67 -16.37 -0.49
N LYS A 111 -1.79 -15.92 -1.07
CA LYS A 111 -2.64 -14.83 -0.56
C LYS A 111 -1.85 -13.55 -0.26
N LEU A 112 -0.83 -13.27 -1.06
CA LEU A 112 0.00 -12.10 -0.88
C LEU A 112 -0.72 -10.83 -1.31
N PRO A 113 -0.77 -9.80 -0.43
CA PRO A 113 -1.32 -8.51 -0.76
C PRO A 113 -0.57 -7.84 -1.90
N ARG A 114 -1.31 -7.12 -2.74
CA ARG A 114 -0.73 -6.43 -3.89
C ARG A 114 -1.38 -5.10 -4.19
N MET A 115 -0.63 -4.24 -4.85
CA MET A 115 -1.10 -2.95 -5.36
C MET A 115 -0.68 -2.80 -6.82
N PHE A 116 -1.60 -2.31 -7.64
CA PHE A 116 -1.29 -1.89 -9.00
C PHE A 116 -1.27 -0.36 -9.05
N ILE A 117 -0.18 0.19 -9.54
CA ILE A 117 -0.07 1.61 -9.91
C ILE A 117 -0.12 1.67 -11.42
N ILE A 118 -1.23 2.19 -11.93
CA ILE A 118 -1.50 2.28 -13.37
C ILE A 118 -0.87 3.55 -13.92
N GLY A 119 -0.28 3.46 -15.10
CA GLY A 119 0.30 4.60 -15.77
C GLY A 119 0.15 4.49 -17.29
N ASN A 120 0.81 5.40 -18.00
CA ASN A 120 0.73 5.51 -19.45
C ASN A 120 1.28 4.28 -20.22
N GLN A 121 2.11 3.46 -19.58
CA GLN A 121 2.68 2.24 -20.17
C GLN A 121 1.89 0.98 -19.82
N THR A 122 0.86 1.08 -18.97
CA THR A 122 0.03 -0.08 -18.59
C THR A 122 -0.82 -0.53 -19.78
N ASP A 123 -0.79 -1.81 -20.09
CA ASP A 123 -1.73 -2.43 -21.03
C ASP A 123 -3.07 -2.69 -20.33
N ILE A 124 -4.06 -1.85 -20.63
CA ILE A 124 -5.37 -1.88 -19.95
C ILE A 124 -6.11 -3.20 -20.17
N ILE A 125 -5.98 -3.82 -21.34
CA ILE A 125 -6.65 -5.08 -21.63
C ILE A 125 -6.09 -6.18 -20.74
N THR A 126 -4.77 -6.30 -20.71
CA THR A 126 -4.08 -7.27 -19.85
C THR A 126 -4.29 -6.98 -18.38
N PHE A 127 -4.28 -5.70 -17.96
CA PHE A 127 -4.58 -5.28 -16.60
C PHE A 127 -5.99 -5.71 -16.18
N ASN A 128 -7.00 -5.46 -17.00
CA ASN A 128 -8.40 -5.85 -16.72
C ASN A 128 -8.56 -7.37 -16.52
N ASN A 129 -7.67 -8.17 -17.12
CA ASN A 129 -7.68 -9.63 -17.00
C ASN A 129 -6.82 -10.14 -15.82
N SER A 130 -5.98 -9.29 -15.22
CA SER A 130 -5.05 -9.69 -14.16
C SER A 130 -5.59 -9.47 -12.74
N GLN A 131 -6.74 -8.84 -12.60
CA GLN A 131 -7.37 -8.55 -11.31
C GLN A 131 -8.89 -8.39 -11.50
N ASN A 132 -9.66 -8.38 -10.39
CA ASN A 132 -11.13 -8.33 -10.43
C ASN A 132 -11.72 -7.12 -9.68
N ILE A 133 -10.87 -6.22 -9.17
CA ILE A 133 -11.35 -5.08 -8.38
C ILE A 133 -11.93 -3.96 -9.26
N ILE A 134 -11.40 -3.82 -10.50
CA ILE A 134 -11.81 -2.77 -11.43
C ILE A 134 -11.65 -3.21 -12.88
N LYS A 135 -12.55 -2.74 -13.75
CA LYS A 135 -12.35 -2.81 -15.20
C LYS A 135 -12.40 -1.39 -15.78
N ILE A 136 -11.39 -1.05 -16.55
CA ILE A 136 -11.28 0.24 -17.23
C ILE A 136 -11.70 0.02 -18.69
N LEU A 137 -12.83 0.63 -19.08
CA LEU A 137 -13.35 0.61 -20.44
C LEU A 137 -12.86 1.85 -21.18
N GLY A 138 -11.61 1.81 -21.57
CA GLY A 138 -10.91 2.91 -22.23
C GLY A 138 -9.56 2.46 -22.75
N ASN A 139 -8.69 3.41 -23.02
CA ASN A 139 -7.32 3.15 -23.45
C ASN A 139 -6.37 4.22 -22.88
N ASN A 140 -5.07 3.90 -22.89
CA ASN A 140 -4.02 4.82 -22.40
C ASN A 140 -3.61 5.87 -23.44
N LYS A 141 -4.23 5.91 -24.61
CA LYS A 141 -3.89 6.92 -25.64
C LYS A 141 -4.43 8.30 -25.26
N ASN A 142 -5.56 8.29 -24.54
CA ASN A 142 -6.17 9.51 -24.01
C ASN A 142 -6.09 9.45 -22.48
N LEU A 143 -5.46 10.44 -21.90
CA LEU A 143 -5.30 10.58 -20.46
C LEU A 143 -6.04 11.83 -19.99
N ASN A 144 -6.54 11.80 -18.78
CA ASN A 144 -7.03 12.95 -18.04
C ASN A 144 -6.08 13.28 -16.91
N ASP A 145 -5.96 14.55 -16.58
CA ASP A 145 -5.34 15.00 -15.35
C ASP A 145 -6.38 14.99 -14.23
N ALA A 146 -6.19 14.12 -13.25
CA ALA A 146 -7.10 13.93 -12.14
C ALA A 146 -6.46 14.39 -10.82
N GLN A 147 -7.06 15.37 -10.17
CA GLN A 147 -6.72 15.75 -8.81
C GLN A 147 -7.35 14.76 -7.82
N ALA A 148 -6.62 14.43 -6.76
CA ALA A 148 -7.12 13.55 -5.72
C ALA A 148 -8.23 14.22 -4.90
N LEU A 149 -9.37 13.54 -4.75
CA LEU A 149 -10.48 13.95 -3.92
C LEU A 149 -10.78 12.84 -2.89
N VAL A 150 -10.63 13.16 -1.60
CA VAL A 150 -10.91 12.19 -0.52
C VAL A 150 -12.38 11.83 -0.51
N VAL A 151 -12.66 10.53 -0.41
CA VAL A 151 -14.03 10.02 -0.31
C VAL A 151 -14.64 10.44 1.03
N PRO A 152 -15.79 11.12 1.05
CA PRO A 152 -16.48 11.45 2.27
C PRO A 152 -16.80 10.18 3.09
N ASN A 153 -16.60 10.26 4.41
CA ASN A 153 -16.88 9.15 5.34
C ASN A 153 -16.04 7.88 5.12
N PHE A 154 -14.87 8.01 4.51
CA PHE A 154 -13.91 6.91 4.47
C PHE A 154 -13.56 6.45 5.89
N ASN A 155 -13.71 5.14 6.17
CA ASN A 155 -13.61 4.59 7.52
C ASN A 155 -12.75 3.33 7.65
N ALA A 156 -12.11 2.86 6.58
CA ALA A 156 -11.29 1.65 6.65
C ALA A 156 -10.01 1.85 7.49
N PHE A 157 -9.50 3.08 7.54
CA PHE A 157 -8.43 3.52 8.43
C PHE A 157 -8.45 5.05 8.57
N ILE A 158 -7.72 5.56 9.57
CA ILE A 158 -7.70 6.99 9.86
C ILE A 158 -6.67 7.68 8.95
N LEU A 159 -7.13 8.67 8.19
CA LEU A 159 -6.25 9.59 7.47
C LEU A 159 -5.89 10.76 8.39
N SER A 160 -4.63 11.19 8.37
CA SER A 160 -4.25 12.39 9.11
C SER A 160 -4.86 13.63 8.45
N GLU A 161 -5.30 14.60 9.26
CA GLU A 161 -5.83 15.88 8.76
C GLU A 161 -4.81 16.61 7.87
N ASN A 162 -3.54 16.53 8.23
CA ASN A 162 -2.45 17.09 7.44
C ASN A 162 -2.42 16.50 6.01
N LEU A 163 -2.53 15.19 5.86
CA LEU A 163 -2.60 14.54 4.55
C LEU A 163 -3.81 15.01 3.76
N ILE A 164 -4.99 15.01 4.37
CA ILE A 164 -6.24 15.44 3.71
C ILE A 164 -6.11 16.87 3.18
N ASN A 165 -5.60 17.79 3.99
CA ASN A 165 -5.44 19.20 3.63
C ASN A 165 -4.42 19.44 2.51
N HIS A 166 -3.40 18.56 2.38
CA HIS A 166 -2.37 18.70 1.36
C HIS A 166 -2.68 17.96 0.05
N LEU A 167 -3.60 17.00 0.05
CA LEU A 167 -3.92 16.21 -1.15
C LEU A 167 -4.32 17.08 -2.34
N SER A 168 -5.05 18.16 -2.10
CA SER A 168 -5.46 19.11 -3.16
C SER A 168 -4.33 19.99 -3.69
N GLN A 169 -3.18 20.01 -3.01
CA GLN A 169 -2.01 20.81 -3.39
C GLN A 169 -1.00 20.00 -4.21
N TYR A 170 -1.13 18.66 -4.22
CA TYR A 170 -0.27 17.82 -5.05
C TYR A 170 -0.62 17.96 -6.53
N PRO A 171 0.36 17.78 -7.43
CA PRO A 171 0.10 17.72 -8.85
C PRO A 171 -0.96 16.68 -9.19
N PRO A 172 -1.78 16.91 -10.24
CA PRO A 172 -2.72 15.91 -10.70
C PRO A 172 -1.99 14.66 -11.22
N LEU A 173 -2.67 13.52 -11.11
CA LEU A 173 -2.21 12.25 -11.68
C LEU A 173 -2.82 12.08 -13.07
N SER A 174 -2.04 11.53 -13.99
CA SER A 174 -2.53 11.17 -15.33
C SER A 174 -3.24 9.83 -15.26
N VAL A 175 -4.54 9.81 -15.53
CA VAL A 175 -5.41 8.64 -15.47
C VAL A 175 -5.97 8.28 -16.84
N PRO A 176 -6.21 6.99 -17.14
CA PRO A 176 -6.85 6.59 -18.39
C PRO A 176 -8.21 7.23 -18.58
N PHE A 177 -8.46 7.78 -19.76
CA PHE A 177 -9.80 8.22 -20.14
C PHE A 177 -10.69 7.01 -20.43
N GLY A 178 -11.90 6.97 -19.84
CA GLY A 178 -12.84 5.88 -20.05
C GLY A 178 -13.88 5.76 -18.95
N ASN A 179 -14.63 4.66 -18.99
CA ASN A 179 -15.56 4.29 -17.94
C ASN A 179 -14.90 3.27 -17.01
N TYR A 180 -15.24 3.35 -15.74
CA TYR A 180 -14.70 2.49 -14.70
C TYR A 180 -15.81 1.63 -14.11
N ILE A 181 -15.68 0.31 -14.19
CA ILE A 181 -16.56 -0.66 -13.55
C ILE A 181 -15.80 -1.21 -12.35
N VAL A 182 -16.25 -0.92 -11.15
CA VAL A 182 -15.61 -1.27 -9.89
C VAL A 182 -16.41 -2.36 -9.20
N ASP A 183 -15.74 -3.32 -8.57
CA ASP A 183 -16.37 -4.34 -7.74
C ASP A 183 -17.21 -3.66 -6.64
N PRO A 184 -18.48 -4.05 -6.45
CA PRO A 184 -19.35 -3.41 -5.45
C PRO A 184 -18.83 -3.48 -4.01
N THR A 185 -17.93 -4.40 -3.70
CA THR A 185 -17.34 -4.57 -2.36
C THR A 185 -16.05 -3.76 -2.17
N ALA A 186 -15.58 -3.06 -3.22
CA ALA A 186 -14.37 -2.25 -3.13
C ALA A 186 -14.58 -0.99 -2.28
N ASN A 187 -13.55 -0.65 -1.51
CA ASN A 187 -13.49 0.57 -0.74
C ASN A 187 -12.78 1.66 -1.55
N TYR A 188 -13.42 2.81 -1.65
CA TYR A 188 -12.84 3.96 -2.32
C TYR A 188 -12.14 4.86 -1.30
N LEU A 189 -10.84 5.11 -1.49
CA LEU A 189 -10.08 6.08 -0.73
C LEU A 189 -10.12 7.45 -1.40
N LEU A 190 -9.89 7.46 -2.71
CA LEU A 190 -9.84 8.69 -3.50
C LEU A 190 -10.73 8.57 -4.74
N TYR A 191 -11.43 9.65 -5.06
CA TYR A 191 -12.07 9.88 -6.34
C TYR A 191 -11.21 10.78 -7.24
N GLN A 192 -11.51 10.75 -8.53
CA GLN A 192 -10.94 11.66 -9.53
C GLN A 192 -11.71 12.99 -9.55
N LYS A 193 -10.99 14.10 -9.40
CA LYS A 193 -11.50 15.43 -9.74
C LYS A 193 -10.84 15.86 -11.05
N ILE A 194 -11.63 16.05 -12.08
CA ILE A 194 -11.16 16.39 -13.43
C ILE A 194 -11.54 17.86 -13.71
N GLY A 195 -10.54 18.72 -13.75
CA GLY A 195 -10.74 20.17 -13.83
C GLY A 195 -11.57 20.67 -12.64
N LYS A 196 -12.79 21.18 -12.91
CA LYS A 196 -13.72 21.65 -11.88
C LYS A 196 -14.80 20.63 -11.50
N ILE A 197 -14.77 19.44 -12.08
CA ILE A 197 -15.81 18.43 -11.90
C ILE A 197 -15.33 17.39 -10.87
N ASP A 198 -16.06 17.29 -9.78
CA ASP A 198 -15.90 16.20 -8.82
C ASP A 198 -16.60 14.96 -9.37
N THR A 199 -15.82 13.99 -9.83
CA THR A 199 -16.37 12.75 -10.37
C THR A 199 -16.52 11.71 -9.27
N LYS A 200 -17.27 10.63 -9.57
CA LYS A 200 -17.28 9.41 -8.73
C LYS A 200 -16.35 8.33 -9.29
N TYR A 201 -15.51 8.67 -10.26
CA TYR A 201 -14.53 7.74 -10.79
C TYR A 201 -13.46 7.44 -9.75
N PRO A 202 -13.06 6.17 -9.62
CA PRO A 202 -12.04 5.77 -8.65
C PRO A 202 -10.68 6.35 -9.05
N LEU A 203 -9.96 6.93 -8.09
CA LEU A 203 -8.54 7.22 -8.22
C LEU A 203 -7.71 6.23 -7.43
N TRP A 204 -8.14 5.93 -6.20
CA TRP A 204 -7.49 4.91 -5.37
C TRP A 204 -8.56 4.06 -4.68
N ILE A 205 -8.51 2.78 -4.95
CA ILE A 205 -9.44 1.79 -4.37
C ILE A 205 -8.68 0.58 -3.85
N PHE A 206 -9.33 -0.14 -2.96
CA PHE A 206 -8.84 -1.42 -2.46
C PHE A 206 -9.99 -2.33 -2.07
N ASN A 207 -9.72 -3.63 -2.12
CA ASN A 207 -10.65 -4.68 -1.77
C ASN A 207 -9.93 -5.83 -1.10
N GLU A 208 -10.70 -6.63 -0.36
CA GLU A 208 -10.27 -7.94 0.11
C GLU A 208 -11.28 -8.98 -0.39
N ALA A 209 -10.85 -9.84 -1.30
CA ALA A 209 -11.66 -10.91 -1.85
C ALA A 209 -10.94 -12.24 -1.65
N SER A 210 -11.64 -13.24 -1.09
CA SER A 210 -11.08 -14.59 -0.82
C SER A 210 -9.78 -14.57 0.02
N GLY A 211 -9.64 -13.57 0.90
CA GLY A 211 -8.46 -13.37 1.73
C GLY A 211 -7.27 -12.74 1.01
N ILE A 212 -7.46 -12.25 -0.20
CA ILE A 212 -6.43 -11.53 -0.98
C ILE A 212 -6.75 -10.04 -0.98
N LYS A 213 -5.81 -9.25 -0.49
CA LYS A 213 -5.91 -7.78 -0.49
C LYS A 213 -5.33 -7.22 -1.78
N THR A 214 -6.15 -6.50 -2.52
CA THR A 214 -5.75 -5.87 -3.78
C THR A 214 -6.07 -4.37 -3.73
N SER A 215 -5.16 -3.54 -4.22
CA SER A 215 -5.33 -2.10 -4.36
C SER A 215 -4.98 -1.65 -5.77
N VAL A 216 -5.63 -0.59 -6.23
CA VAL A 216 -5.39 0.03 -7.55
C VAL A 216 -5.37 1.55 -7.39
N LEU A 217 -4.30 2.18 -7.86
CA LEU A 217 -4.07 3.62 -7.99
C LEU A 217 -3.81 3.99 -9.44
#